data_a67e08a72b9e1d72b62d354f325441e6
#
_entry.id   a67e08a72b9e1d72b62d354f325441e6
#
_cell.length_a   1.000
_cell.length_b   1.000
_cell.length_c   1.000
_cell.angle_alpha   90.00
_cell.angle_beta   90.00
_cell.angle_gamma   90.00
#
_symmetry.space_group_name_H-M   'P 1'
#
loop_
_entity.id
_entity.type
_entity.pdbx_description
1 polymer ?
#
loop_
_entity_poly.entity_id
_entity_poly.type
_entity_poly.pdbx_seq_one_letter_code
_entity_poly.pdbx_strand_id
1 'polypeptide(L)'
;MTTDTAIRVQGIEKSFKDLPVLRGVDLDVRAGSIVALLGSNGAGKTTLVRILSTLLHADAGTAVVNGADVASSPGAVRASISLTGQFTAVDDVLTGRENLVLVARLRHLPDPGGIADRLLARFALAEAGNRRAGTYSGGRRRRLDIAMSLIGEPAVVFLDEPTTGLDPQARLEVWQTVKQLAGRGTTVLLTTQYLDEAEQLADRIAILHEGRIIQNGTLAELKRLLPAAQVEYVEKQPSLEEVFLALIGATAGAKDAETGATAREELR
;
A
#
# COMPACT_ATOMS: atom_id res chain seq x y z
N MET A 1 -3.18 -15.48 24.48
CA MET A 1 -2.13 -15.83 23.49
C MET A 1 -2.28 -14.87 22.33
N THR A 2 -1.49 -13.80 22.29
CA THR A 2 -1.43 -12.89 21.14
C THR A 2 -0.80 -13.68 19.99
N THR A 3 -1.61 -14.05 19.00
CA THR A 3 -1.09 -14.67 17.77
C THR A 3 -0.24 -13.62 17.04
N ASP A 4 1.07 -13.83 16.99
CA ASP A 4 2.05 -12.97 16.29
C ASP A 4 1.79 -12.93 14.74
N THR A 5 0.78 -13.67 14.28
CA THR A 5 0.41 -13.85 12.86
C THR A 5 -0.93 -13.15 12.57
N ALA A 6 -0.90 -12.13 11.71
CA ALA A 6 -2.10 -11.42 11.28
C ALA A 6 -2.80 -12.09 10.08
N ILE A 7 -2.03 -12.74 9.18
CA ILE A 7 -2.57 -13.47 8.04
C ILE A 7 -1.89 -14.83 7.99
N ARG A 8 -2.67 -15.90 7.88
CA ARG A 8 -2.19 -17.26 7.62
C ARG A 8 -2.93 -17.86 6.45
N VAL A 9 -2.20 -18.35 5.48
CA VAL A 9 -2.70 -18.96 4.24
C VAL A 9 -2.09 -20.34 4.13
N GLN A 10 -2.90 -21.37 3.90
CA GLN A 10 -2.44 -22.76 3.81
C GLN A 10 -3.11 -23.45 2.63
N GLY A 11 -2.30 -23.81 1.62
CA GLY A 11 -2.72 -24.58 0.47
C GLY A 11 -3.81 -23.93 -0.37
N ILE A 12 -3.90 -22.59 -0.44
CA ILE A 12 -4.96 -21.92 -1.19
C ILE A 12 -4.85 -22.21 -2.67
N GLU A 13 -5.95 -22.72 -3.23
CA GLU A 13 -6.10 -22.97 -4.66
C GLU A 13 -7.27 -22.18 -5.25
N LYS A 14 -7.12 -21.75 -6.51
CA LYS A 14 -8.18 -21.09 -7.26
C LYS A 14 -8.03 -21.29 -8.75
N SER A 15 -9.11 -21.75 -9.38
CA SER A 15 -9.23 -21.85 -10.84
C SER A 15 -10.37 -21.00 -11.35
N PHE A 16 -10.24 -20.48 -12.55
CA PHE A 16 -11.33 -19.86 -13.30
C PHE A 16 -11.60 -20.70 -14.55
N LYS A 17 -12.69 -21.44 -14.54
CA LYS A 17 -12.96 -22.53 -15.50
C LYS A 17 -11.78 -23.52 -15.48
N ASP A 18 -11.10 -23.72 -16.60
CA ASP A 18 -9.99 -24.66 -16.76
C ASP A 18 -8.62 -24.01 -16.48
N LEU A 19 -8.57 -22.71 -16.12
CA LEU A 19 -7.31 -22.00 -15.86
C LEU A 19 -7.01 -21.98 -14.35
N PRO A 20 -6.02 -22.76 -13.88
CA PRO A 20 -5.57 -22.70 -12.49
C PRO A 20 -4.73 -21.43 -12.27
N VAL A 21 -5.17 -20.55 -11.37
CA VAL A 21 -4.53 -19.27 -11.06
C VAL A 21 -3.74 -19.33 -9.75
N LEU A 22 -4.26 -20.01 -8.72
CA LEU A 22 -3.52 -20.30 -7.49
C LEU A 22 -3.43 -21.82 -7.33
N ARG A 23 -2.24 -22.31 -6.96
CA ARG A 23 -1.89 -23.73 -7.01
C ARG A 23 -1.25 -24.19 -5.70
N GLY A 24 -1.97 -24.03 -4.58
CA GLY A 24 -1.48 -24.39 -3.25
C GLY A 24 -0.55 -23.30 -2.70
N VAL A 25 -1.11 -22.12 -2.41
CA VAL A 25 -0.36 -20.99 -1.86
C VAL A 25 -0.30 -21.10 -0.34
N ASP A 26 0.91 -21.01 0.22
CA ASP A 26 1.18 -20.88 1.64
C ASP A 26 1.83 -19.54 1.94
N LEU A 27 1.30 -18.79 2.94
CA LEU A 27 1.83 -17.49 3.34
C LEU A 27 1.48 -17.18 4.78
N ASP A 28 2.47 -16.79 5.57
CA ASP A 28 2.30 -16.22 6.90
C ASP A 28 2.75 -14.76 6.91
N VAL A 29 1.92 -13.86 7.48
CA VAL A 29 2.21 -12.44 7.66
C VAL A 29 2.14 -12.11 9.14
N ARG A 30 3.22 -11.56 9.70
CA ARG A 30 3.27 -11.11 11.08
C ARG A 30 2.40 -9.89 11.31
N ALA A 31 1.84 -9.79 12.52
CA ALA A 31 1.15 -8.58 12.95
C ALA A 31 2.10 -7.37 12.95
N GLY A 32 1.63 -6.23 12.45
CA GLY A 32 2.38 -4.97 12.39
C GLY A 32 3.53 -4.94 11.38
N SER A 33 3.65 -5.93 10.50
CA SER A 33 4.68 -5.96 9.45
C SER A 33 4.13 -5.56 8.08
N ILE A 34 5.05 -5.20 7.19
CA ILE A 34 4.79 -5.01 5.76
C ILE A 34 5.30 -6.24 5.01
N VAL A 35 4.40 -6.93 4.31
CA VAL A 35 4.78 -8.01 3.38
C VAL A 35 4.42 -7.59 1.95
N ALA A 36 5.39 -7.70 1.04
CA ALA A 36 5.17 -7.51 -0.38
C ALA A 36 4.94 -8.86 -1.07
N LEU A 37 3.80 -9.00 -1.72
CA LEU A 37 3.54 -10.09 -2.65
C LEU A 37 4.00 -9.66 -4.05
N LEU A 38 5.23 -10.02 -4.38
CA LEU A 38 5.90 -9.65 -5.62
C LEU A 38 5.62 -10.69 -6.72
N GLY A 39 5.31 -10.25 -7.92
CA GLY A 39 5.12 -11.16 -9.06
C GLY A 39 4.70 -10.42 -10.32
N SER A 40 4.87 -11.06 -11.47
CA SER A 40 4.42 -10.53 -12.76
C SER A 40 2.90 -10.38 -12.84
N ASN A 41 2.43 -9.68 -13.87
CA ASN A 41 1.00 -9.63 -14.16
C ASN A 41 0.48 -11.03 -14.51
N GLY A 42 -0.69 -11.36 -13.96
CA GLY A 42 -1.26 -12.70 -14.11
C GLY A 42 -0.74 -13.77 -13.14
N ALA A 43 0.25 -13.47 -12.28
CA ALA A 43 0.77 -14.44 -11.31
C ALA A 43 -0.24 -14.90 -10.24
N GLY A 44 -1.37 -14.18 -10.07
CA GLY A 44 -2.40 -14.52 -9.08
C GLY A 44 -2.47 -13.57 -7.88
N LYS A 45 -1.67 -12.49 -7.84
CA LYS A 45 -1.60 -11.54 -6.71
C LYS A 45 -2.96 -10.99 -6.30
N THR A 46 -3.67 -10.35 -7.22
CA THR A 46 -5.02 -9.79 -6.98
C THR A 46 -6.03 -10.88 -6.61
N THR A 47 -5.90 -12.09 -7.17
CA THR A 47 -6.76 -13.23 -6.84
C THR A 47 -6.58 -13.63 -5.38
N LEU A 48 -5.34 -13.74 -4.90
CA LEU A 48 -5.07 -14.04 -3.49
C LEU A 48 -5.63 -12.94 -2.57
N VAL A 49 -5.37 -11.67 -2.87
CA VAL A 49 -5.90 -10.54 -2.10
C VAL A 49 -7.44 -10.55 -2.05
N ARG A 50 -8.12 -10.86 -3.16
CA ARG A 50 -9.59 -10.98 -3.19
C ARG A 50 -10.11 -12.12 -2.32
N ILE A 51 -9.40 -13.25 -2.23
CA ILE A 51 -9.75 -14.34 -1.33
C ILE A 51 -9.59 -13.90 0.12
N LEU A 52 -8.43 -13.33 0.48
CA LEU A 52 -8.15 -12.86 1.83
C LEU A 52 -9.09 -11.75 2.30
N SER A 53 -9.56 -10.91 1.38
CA SER A 53 -10.55 -9.87 1.65
C SER A 53 -12.00 -10.34 1.55
N THR A 54 -12.25 -11.64 1.39
CA THR A 54 -13.59 -12.27 1.29
C THR A 54 -14.41 -11.87 0.06
N LEU A 55 -13.77 -11.32 -0.97
CA LEU A 55 -14.42 -10.96 -2.23
C LEU A 55 -14.48 -12.13 -3.23
N LEU A 56 -13.75 -13.20 -2.96
CA LEU A 56 -13.69 -14.40 -3.78
C LEU A 56 -13.52 -15.61 -2.89
N HIS A 57 -14.18 -16.73 -3.22
CA HIS A 57 -13.96 -17.99 -2.52
C HIS A 57 -12.80 -18.77 -3.13
N ALA A 58 -11.96 -19.36 -2.25
CA ALA A 58 -10.97 -20.33 -2.66
C ALA A 58 -11.68 -21.65 -3.07
N ASP A 59 -11.04 -22.43 -3.95
CA ASP A 59 -11.55 -23.75 -4.34
C ASP A 59 -11.04 -24.83 -3.37
N ALA A 60 -9.85 -24.61 -2.78
CA ALA A 60 -9.27 -25.47 -1.73
C ALA A 60 -8.34 -24.64 -0.81
N GLY A 61 -7.91 -25.25 0.30
CA GLY A 61 -7.07 -24.62 1.30
C GLY A 61 -7.84 -23.79 2.32
N THR A 62 -7.11 -23.17 3.25
CA THR A 62 -7.67 -22.33 4.32
C THR A 62 -6.93 -21.01 4.44
N ALA A 63 -7.63 -19.96 4.85
CA ALA A 63 -7.01 -18.68 5.15
C ALA A 63 -7.65 -18.05 6.39
N VAL A 64 -6.80 -17.52 7.27
CA VAL A 64 -7.20 -16.84 8.50
C VAL A 64 -6.62 -15.42 8.45
N VAL A 65 -7.46 -14.42 8.68
CA VAL A 65 -7.07 -13.01 8.73
C VAL A 65 -7.52 -12.41 10.06
N ASN A 66 -6.57 -11.88 10.82
CA ASN A 66 -6.80 -11.33 12.16
C ASN A 66 -7.60 -12.28 13.08
N GLY A 67 -7.22 -13.58 13.04
CA GLY A 67 -7.85 -14.65 13.86
C GLY A 67 -9.20 -15.16 13.33
N ALA A 68 -9.74 -14.62 12.24
CA ALA A 68 -11.01 -15.04 11.65
C ALA A 68 -10.77 -15.79 10.32
N ASP A 69 -11.40 -16.94 10.16
CA ASP A 69 -11.35 -17.73 8.92
C ASP A 69 -12.17 -17.04 7.81
N VAL A 70 -11.59 -16.91 6.62
CA VAL A 70 -12.18 -16.13 5.51
C VAL A 70 -13.44 -16.76 4.93
N ALA A 71 -13.60 -18.08 5.03
CA ALA A 71 -14.74 -18.78 4.48
C ALA A 71 -15.90 -18.86 5.49
N SER A 72 -15.62 -19.21 6.75
CA SER A 72 -16.65 -19.41 7.77
C SER A 72 -17.02 -18.14 8.54
N SER A 73 -16.14 -17.14 8.60
CA SER A 73 -16.35 -15.91 9.37
C SER A 73 -16.08 -14.62 8.57
N PRO A 74 -16.60 -14.49 7.33
CA PRO A 74 -16.27 -13.38 6.43
C PRO A 74 -16.68 -12.02 6.99
N GLY A 75 -17.72 -11.96 7.84
CA GLY A 75 -18.13 -10.72 8.51
C GLY A 75 -17.07 -10.20 9.49
N ALA A 76 -16.47 -11.08 10.30
CA ALA A 76 -15.41 -10.73 11.23
C ALA A 76 -14.13 -10.30 10.49
N VAL A 77 -13.80 -10.99 9.39
CA VAL A 77 -12.67 -10.57 8.52
C VAL A 77 -12.90 -9.15 8.00
N ARG A 78 -14.05 -8.87 7.35
CA ARG A 78 -14.35 -7.54 6.80
C ARG A 78 -14.37 -6.42 7.84
N ALA A 79 -14.72 -6.74 9.09
CA ALA A 79 -14.69 -5.76 10.18
C ALA A 79 -13.25 -5.35 10.57
N SER A 80 -12.27 -6.23 10.34
CA SER A 80 -10.87 -6.05 10.77
C SER A 80 -9.92 -5.60 9.66
N ILE A 81 -10.39 -5.59 8.41
CA ILE A 81 -9.55 -5.29 7.24
C ILE A 81 -9.98 -4.01 6.53
N SER A 82 -9.08 -3.53 5.69
CA SER A 82 -9.40 -2.64 4.58
C SER A 82 -8.68 -3.06 3.31
N LEU A 83 -9.28 -2.77 2.17
CA LEU A 83 -8.73 -3.04 0.85
C LEU A 83 -8.70 -1.77 0.02
N THR A 84 -7.53 -1.42 -0.47
CA THR A 84 -7.35 -0.39 -1.50
C THR A 84 -6.99 -1.10 -2.80
N GLY A 85 -7.89 -1.08 -3.75
CA GLY A 85 -7.72 -1.75 -5.04
C GLY A 85 -6.81 -1.00 -6.01
N GLN A 86 -6.61 -1.58 -7.19
CA GLN A 86 -5.87 -0.96 -8.28
C GLN A 86 -6.53 0.36 -8.75
N PHE A 87 -7.86 0.43 -8.73
CA PHE A 87 -8.61 1.66 -8.98
C PHE A 87 -9.00 2.30 -7.65
N THR A 88 -8.83 3.62 -7.58
CA THR A 88 -9.21 4.38 -6.37
C THR A 88 -10.71 4.39 -6.17
N ALA A 89 -11.15 4.22 -4.93
CA ALA A 89 -12.56 4.32 -4.54
C ALA A 89 -13.01 5.78 -4.29
N VAL A 90 -12.18 6.74 -4.66
CA VAL A 90 -12.43 8.18 -4.46
C VAL A 90 -13.50 8.67 -5.43
N ASP A 91 -14.54 9.31 -4.90
CA ASP A 91 -15.53 10.01 -5.69
C ASP A 91 -14.98 11.38 -6.13
N ASP A 92 -14.92 11.60 -7.44
CA ASP A 92 -14.35 12.78 -8.07
C ASP A 92 -15.18 14.05 -7.89
N VAL A 93 -16.49 13.91 -7.68
CA VAL A 93 -17.41 15.02 -7.51
C VAL A 93 -17.32 15.59 -6.10
N LEU A 94 -17.06 14.72 -5.12
CA LEU A 94 -16.89 15.10 -3.72
C LEU A 94 -15.54 15.75 -3.47
N THR A 95 -15.46 16.56 -2.43
CA THR A 95 -14.18 17.07 -1.90
C THR A 95 -13.42 15.94 -1.19
N GLY A 96 -12.14 16.14 -0.94
CA GLY A 96 -11.35 15.16 -0.16
C GLY A 96 -11.96 14.91 1.23
N ARG A 97 -12.45 15.97 1.87
CA ARG A 97 -13.10 15.89 3.18
C ARG A 97 -14.43 15.13 3.12
N GLU A 98 -15.26 15.41 2.12
CA GLU A 98 -16.55 14.73 1.94
C GLU A 98 -16.38 13.23 1.66
N ASN A 99 -15.37 12.81 0.89
CA ASN A 99 -15.03 11.41 0.69
C ASN A 99 -14.77 10.70 2.03
N LEU A 100 -13.93 11.28 2.89
CA LEU A 100 -13.64 10.73 4.21
C LEU A 100 -14.87 10.68 5.13
N VAL A 101 -15.65 11.76 5.16
CA VAL A 101 -16.90 11.83 5.93
C VAL A 101 -17.90 10.78 5.45
N LEU A 102 -18.03 10.57 4.15
CA LEU A 102 -18.91 9.55 3.57
C LEU A 102 -18.55 8.16 4.09
N VAL A 103 -17.27 7.77 4.01
CA VAL A 103 -16.81 6.45 4.48
C VAL A 103 -17.01 6.29 5.99
N ALA A 104 -16.70 7.32 6.77
CA ALA A 104 -16.91 7.29 8.22
C ALA A 104 -18.40 7.11 8.60
N ARG A 105 -19.31 7.74 7.85
CA ARG A 105 -20.77 7.56 8.01
C ARG A 105 -21.21 6.16 7.62
N LEU A 106 -20.72 5.62 6.50
CA LEU A 106 -21.02 4.26 6.06
C LEU A 106 -20.56 3.20 7.07
N ARG A 107 -19.49 3.50 7.80
CA ARG A 107 -19.02 2.66 8.91
C ARG A 107 -19.71 2.97 10.26
N HIS A 108 -20.69 3.84 10.29
CA HIS A 108 -21.44 4.25 11.48
C HIS A 108 -20.55 4.75 12.63
N LEU A 109 -19.42 5.39 12.29
CA LEU A 109 -18.49 5.90 13.29
C LEU A 109 -18.97 7.22 13.88
N PRO A 110 -18.73 7.47 15.19
CA PRO A 110 -18.99 8.76 15.80
C PRO A 110 -18.02 9.81 15.25
N ASP A 111 -18.47 11.06 15.20
CA ASP A 111 -17.67 12.21 14.74
C ASP A 111 -17.01 12.03 13.36
N PRO A 112 -17.78 11.81 12.27
CA PRO A 112 -17.21 11.65 10.93
C PRO A 112 -16.38 12.86 10.46
N GLY A 113 -16.74 14.07 10.93
CA GLY A 113 -16.02 15.30 10.60
C GLY A 113 -14.63 15.35 11.21
N GLY A 114 -14.52 15.09 12.51
CA GLY A 114 -13.23 15.07 13.19
C GLY A 114 -12.31 13.93 12.71
N ILE A 115 -12.89 12.77 12.34
CA ILE A 115 -12.13 11.69 11.71
C ILE A 115 -11.53 12.17 10.39
N ALA A 116 -12.33 12.83 9.54
CA ALA A 116 -11.87 13.35 8.26
C ALA A 116 -10.76 14.39 8.45
N ASP A 117 -10.91 15.33 9.36
CA ASP A 117 -9.93 16.39 9.61
C ASP A 117 -8.60 15.82 10.11
N ARG A 118 -8.63 14.85 11.04
CA ARG A 118 -7.42 14.14 11.51
C ARG A 118 -6.71 13.38 10.38
N LEU A 119 -7.46 12.69 9.50
CA LEU A 119 -6.88 11.97 8.38
C LEU A 119 -6.31 12.92 7.33
N LEU A 120 -7.00 14.02 6.99
CA LEU A 120 -6.47 15.03 6.08
C LEU A 120 -5.14 15.60 6.59
N ALA A 121 -5.04 15.92 7.86
CA ALA A 121 -3.81 16.41 8.47
C ALA A 121 -2.70 15.33 8.42
N ARG A 122 -3.04 14.08 8.80
CA ARG A 122 -2.09 12.97 8.83
C ARG A 122 -1.49 12.65 7.46
N PHE A 123 -2.27 12.79 6.38
CA PHE A 123 -1.87 12.47 5.01
C PHE A 123 -1.40 13.67 4.19
N ALA A 124 -1.12 14.81 4.85
CA ALA A 124 -0.74 16.06 4.22
C ALA A 124 -1.72 16.48 3.10
N LEU A 125 -3.02 16.37 3.38
CA LEU A 125 -4.12 16.73 2.48
C LEU A 125 -4.98 17.88 3.03
N ALA A 126 -4.61 18.50 4.17
CA ALA A 126 -5.42 19.51 4.85
C ALA A 126 -5.74 20.70 3.93
N GLU A 127 -4.74 21.25 3.22
CA GLU A 127 -4.92 22.37 2.30
C GLU A 127 -5.80 22.03 1.09
N ALA A 128 -5.79 20.77 0.66
CA ALA A 128 -6.60 20.30 -0.45
C ALA A 128 -7.96 19.77 -0.02
N GLY A 129 -8.19 19.60 1.27
CA GLY A 129 -9.36 18.90 1.83
C GLY A 129 -10.71 19.39 1.32
N ASN A 130 -10.84 20.70 1.09
CA ASN A 130 -12.07 21.32 0.59
C ASN A 130 -12.14 21.44 -0.94
N ARG A 131 -11.13 20.96 -1.67
CA ARG A 131 -11.14 20.93 -3.14
C ARG A 131 -11.78 19.61 -3.61
N ARG A 132 -12.43 19.61 -4.79
CA ARG A 132 -12.96 18.39 -5.40
C ARG A 132 -11.85 17.41 -5.69
N ALA A 133 -12.05 16.14 -5.34
CA ALA A 133 -11.06 15.08 -5.49
C ALA A 133 -10.67 14.83 -6.96
N GLY A 134 -11.58 15.09 -7.92
CA GLY A 134 -11.27 15.06 -9.34
C GLY A 134 -10.19 16.06 -9.79
N THR A 135 -9.86 17.08 -8.97
CA THR A 135 -8.78 18.04 -9.24
C THR A 135 -7.43 17.65 -8.59
N TYR A 136 -7.37 16.52 -7.92
CA TYR A 136 -6.15 16.06 -7.25
C TYR A 136 -5.16 15.48 -8.27
N SER A 137 -3.85 15.65 -8.00
CA SER A 137 -2.83 14.84 -8.67
C SER A 137 -2.99 13.36 -8.32
N GLY A 138 -2.44 12.46 -9.14
CA GLY A 138 -2.49 11.02 -8.88
C GLY A 138 -2.01 10.64 -7.48
N GLY A 139 -0.89 11.21 -7.03
CA GLY A 139 -0.35 10.97 -5.70
C GLY A 139 -1.28 11.46 -4.57
N ARG A 140 -1.87 12.66 -4.69
CA ARG A 140 -2.85 13.16 -3.72
C ARG A 140 -4.10 12.28 -3.68
N ARG A 141 -4.58 11.85 -4.84
CA ARG A 141 -5.73 10.97 -4.96
C ARG A 141 -5.45 9.61 -4.30
N ARG A 142 -4.26 9.04 -4.54
CA ARG A 142 -3.86 7.77 -3.91
C ARG A 142 -3.71 7.90 -2.40
N ARG A 143 -3.14 9.00 -1.90
CA ARG A 143 -3.08 9.27 -0.45
C ARG A 143 -4.46 9.42 0.18
N LEU A 144 -5.40 10.04 -0.51
CA LEU A 144 -6.79 10.13 -0.04
C LEU A 144 -7.45 8.74 0.00
N ASP A 145 -7.26 7.90 -1.01
CA ASP A 145 -7.76 6.54 -1.07
C ASP A 145 -7.20 5.68 0.09
N ILE A 146 -5.90 5.77 0.35
CA ILE A 146 -5.28 5.11 1.52
C ILE A 146 -5.83 5.70 2.84
N ALA A 147 -6.03 7.01 2.93
CA ALA A 147 -6.64 7.63 4.11
C ALA A 147 -8.06 7.11 4.37
N MET A 148 -8.88 6.97 3.31
CA MET A 148 -10.22 6.38 3.39
C MET A 148 -10.17 4.93 3.89
N SER A 149 -9.17 4.17 3.47
CA SER A 149 -8.99 2.77 3.88
C SER A 149 -8.68 2.61 5.37
N LEU A 150 -8.17 3.65 6.04
CA LEU A 150 -7.86 3.61 7.47
C LEU A 150 -9.02 4.00 8.39
N ILE A 151 -10.13 4.42 7.83
CA ILE A 151 -11.31 4.75 8.61
C ILE A 151 -11.83 3.49 9.30
N GLY A 152 -11.95 3.54 10.63
CA GLY A 152 -12.29 2.39 11.47
C GLY A 152 -11.09 1.58 11.97
N GLU A 153 -9.86 2.07 11.76
CA GLU A 153 -8.61 1.52 12.33
C GLU A 153 -8.43 0.02 12.06
N PRO A 154 -8.39 -0.40 10.77
CA PRO A 154 -8.27 -1.81 10.43
C PRO A 154 -6.95 -2.39 10.95
N ALA A 155 -7.00 -3.63 11.45
CA ALA A 155 -5.80 -4.37 11.86
C ALA A 155 -4.92 -4.76 10.66
N VAL A 156 -5.56 -5.02 9.51
CA VAL A 156 -4.89 -5.42 8.27
C VAL A 156 -5.34 -4.54 7.11
N VAL A 157 -4.39 -4.03 6.35
CA VAL A 157 -4.62 -3.26 5.11
C VAL A 157 -4.03 -4.02 3.92
N PHE A 158 -4.87 -4.28 2.94
CA PHE A 158 -4.47 -4.80 1.64
C PHE A 158 -4.31 -3.64 0.66
N LEU A 159 -3.15 -3.55 0.00
CA LEU A 159 -2.85 -2.55 -1.03
C LEU A 159 -2.55 -3.28 -2.35
N ASP A 160 -3.47 -3.23 -3.30
CA ASP A 160 -3.29 -3.87 -4.60
C ASP A 160 -2.64 -2.88 -5.58
N GLU A 161 -1.35 -3.10 -5.87
CA GLU A 161 -0.50 -2.27 -6.74
C GLU A 161 -0.57 -0.76 -6.41
N PRO A 162 -0.18 -0.33 -5.20
CA PRO A 162 -0.50 1.01 -4.68
C PRO A 162 0.15 2.16 -5.45
N THR A 163 1.21 1.94 -6.20
CA THR A 163 1.94 3.01 -6.90
C THR A 163 1.87 2.92 -8.43
N THR A 164 1.08 1.99 -8.97
CA THR A 164 0.92 1.85 -10.42
C THR A 164 0.39 3.14 -11.03
N GLY A 165 1.07 3.64 -12.07
CA GLY A 165 0.69 4.86 -12.79
C GLY A 165 1.05 6.18 -12.10
N LEU A 166 1.78 6.14 -10.99
CA LEU A 166 2.29 7.33 -10.31
C LEU A 166 3.68 7.73 -10.83
N ASP A 167 3.93 9.03 -10.83
CA ASP A 167 5.26 9.57 -11.06
C ASP A 167 6.21 9.23 -9.88
N PRO A 168 7.54 9.32 -10.03
CA PRO A 168 8.50 8.94 -9.00
C PRO A 168 8.31 9.65 -7.66
N GLN A 169 8.00 10.95 -7.68
CA GLN A 169 7.80 11.72 -6.46
C GLN A 169 6.53 11.26 -5.71
N ALA A 170 5.41 11.11 -6.42
CA ALA A 170 4.17 10.62 -5.85
C ALA A 170 4.32 9.19 -5.28
N ARG A 171 5.14 8.34 -5.92
CA ARG A 171 5.48 7.00 -5.43
C ARG A 171 6.19 7.06 -4.07
N LEU A 172 7.20 7.91 -3.92
CA LEU A 172 7.90 8.11 -2.64
C LEU A 172 6.96 8.57 -1.52
N GLU A 173 6.03 9.48 -1.82
CA GLU A 173 5.04 9.95 -0.85
C GLU A 173 4.10 8.82 -0.39
N VAL A 174 3.67 7.95 -1.31
CA VAL A 174 2.87 6.76 -0.98
C VAL A 174 3.69 5.78 -0.14
N TRP A 175 4.95 5.54 -0.48
CA TRP A 175 5.83 4.66 0.29
C TRP A 175 6.03 5.14 1.74
N GLN A 176 6.27 6.44 1.92
CA GLN A 176 6.34 7.03 3.26
C GLN A 176 5.05 6.82 4.05
N THR A 177 3.92 6.97 3.38
CA THR A 177 2.61 6.72 3.96
C THR A 177 2.48 5.27 4.43
N VAL A 178 2.83 4.29 3.59
CA VAL A 178 2.76 2.86 3.92
C VAL A 178 3.67 2.51 5.11
N LYS A 179 4.90 3.03 5.14
CA LYS A 179 5.82 2.85 6.29
C LYS A 179 5.24 3.40 7.60
N GLN A 180 4.58 4.56 7.54
CA GLN A 180 3.93 5.14 8.72
C GLN A 180 2.75 4.29 9.25
N LEU A 181 2.06 3.54 8.38
CA LEU A 181 0.99 2.63 8.81
C LEU A 181 1.55 1.49 9.66
N ALA A 182 2.55 0.79 9.14
CA ALA A 182 3.20 -0.32 9.85
C ALA A 182 3.87 0.14 11.15
N GLY A 183 4.53 1.30 11.14
CA GLY A 183 5.12 1.89 12.35
C GLY A 183 4.12 2.19 13.48
N ARG A 184 2.82 2.14 13.20
CA ARG A 184 1.72 2.27 14.17
C ARG A 184 1.03 0.94 14.51
N GLY A 185 1.59 -0.18 14.06
CA GLY A 185 1.09 -1.51 14.33
C GLY A 185 0.06 -2.05 13.33
N THR A 186 -0.29 -1.32 12.27
CA THR A 186 -1.15 -1.83 11.20
C THR A 186 -0.37 -2.83 10.34
N THR A 187 -0.92 -4.01 10.13
CA THR A 187 -0.33 -5.00 9.21
C THR A 187 -0.65 -4.61 7.77
N VAL A 188 0.35 -4.65 6.90
CA VAL A 188 0.18 -4.34 5.47
C VAL A 188 0.59 -5.52 4.60
N LEU A 189 -0.32 -5.98 3.75
CA LEU A 189 -0.01 -6.86 2.63
C LEU A 189 -0.19 -6.07 1.34
N LEU A 190 0.90 -5.75 0.66
CA LEU A 190 0.85 -5.08 -0.63
C LEU A 190 1.18 -6.05 -1.76
N THR A 191 0.53 -5.87 -2.91
CA THR A 191 0.93 -6.53 -4.15
C THR A 191 1.70 -5.57 -5.01
N THR A 192 2.71 -6.06 -5.70
CA THR A 192 3.48 -5.26 -6.65
C THR A 192 4.15 -6.12 -7.73
N GLN A 193 4.46 -5.50 -8.85
CA GLN A 193 5.36 -6.03 -9.86
C GLN A 193 6.70 -5.28 -9.88
N TYR A 194 6.83 -4.21 -9.09
CA TYR A 194 8.02 -3.37 -9.04
C TYR A 194 8.96 -3.85 -7.94
N LEU A 195 10.19 -4.18 -8.32
CA LEU A 195 11.22 -4.68 -7.40
C LEU A 195 11.64 -3.61 -6.39
N ASP A 196 11.79 -2.37 -6.84
CA ASP A 196 12.13 -1.21 -6.02
C ASP A 196 11.10 -0.96 -4.91
N GLU A 197 9.80 -1.09 -5.21
CA GLU A 197 8.74 -0.97 -4.21
C GLU A 197 8.84 -2.04 -3.13
N ALA A 198 9.05 -3.31 -3.53
CA ALA A 198 9.23 -4.41 -2.59
C ALA A 198 10.49 -4.22 -1.72
N GLU A 199 11.62 -3.79 -2.33
CA GLU A 199 12.87 -3.53 -1.62
C GLU A 199 12.76 -2.39 -0.60
N GLN A 200 12.04 -1.32 -0.97
CA GLN A 200 11.92 -0.12 -0.13
C GLN A 200 10.92 -0.26 1.01
N LEU A 201 9.87 -1.05 0.83
CA LEU A 201 8.76 -1.10 1.77
C LEU A 201 8.76 -2.33 2.67
N ALA A 202 9.10 -3.51 2.12
CA ALA A 202 8.75 -4.76 2.75
C ALA A 202 9.76 -5.21 3.81
N ASP A 203 9.24 -5.66 4.95
CA ASP A 203 10.02 -6.43 5.94
C ASP A 203 10.29 -7.85 5.40
N ARG A 204 9.33 -8.40 4.64
CA ARG A 204 9.47 -9.69 3.94
C ARG A 204 8.82 -9.61 2.56
N ILE A 205 9.41 -10.33 1.61
CA ILE A 205 8.97 -10.39 0.23
C ILE A 205 8.60 -11.85 -0.07
N ALA A 206 7.35 -12.06 -0.49
CA ALA A 206 6.87 -13.33 -1.00
C ALA A 206 6.80 -13.25 -2.53
N ILE A 207 7.58 -14.08 -3.23
CA ILE A 207 7.63 -14.08 -4.70
C ILE A 207 6.60 -15.09 -5.21
N LEU A 208 5.53 -14.57 -5.84
CA LEU A 208 4.47 -15.36 -6.47
C LEU A 208 4.76 -15.52 -7.96
N HIS A 209 4.89 -16.76 -8.40
CA HIS A 209 5.12 -17.13 -9.79
C HIS A 209 4.23 -18.31 -10.17
N GLU A 210 3.51 -18.20 -11.27
CA GLU A 210 2.60 -19.23 -11.79
C GLU A 210 1.66 -19.84 -10.74
N GLY A 211 1.12 -18.98 -9.87
CA GLY A 211 0.17 -19.38 -8.83
C GLY A 211 0.79 -20.03 -7.59
N ARG A 212 2.12 -20.02 -7.43
CA ARG A 212 2.84 -20.56 -6.28
C ARG A 212 3.77 -19.53 -5.66
N ILE A 213 3.90 -19.53 -4.34
CA ILE A 213 5.00 -18.80 -3.69
C ILE A 213 6.27 -19.64 -3.84
N ILE A 214 7.20 -19.15 -4.67
CA ILE A 214 8.47 -19.84 -4.94
C ILE A 214 9.55 -19.48 -3.93
N GLN A 215 9.45 -18.29 -3.30
CA GLN A 215 10.35 -17.83 -2.24
C GLN A 215 9.63 -16.87 -1.31
N ASN A 216 10.01 -16.88 -0.03
CA ASN A 216 9.52 -15.94 0.98
C ASN A 216 10.64 -15.66 1.99
N GLY A 217 11.09 -14.42 2.04
CA GLY A 217 12.21 -14.03 2.91
C GLY A 217 12.33 -12.52 3.06
N THR A 218 13.25 -12.11 3.94
CA THR A 218 13.73 -10.72 3.96
C THR A 218 14.54 -10.44 2.70
N LEU A 219 14.69 -9.17 2.35
CA LEU A 219 15.53 -8.78 1.21
C LEU A 219 16.94 -9.38 1.30
N ALA A 220 17.53 -9.38 2.50
CA ALA A 220 18.86 -9.96 2.73
C ALA A 220 18.90 -11.47 2.52
N GLU A 221 17.87 -12.21 2.95
CA GLU A 221 17.74 -13.65 2.72
C GLU A 221 17.61 -13.95 1.24
N LEU A 222 16.75 -13.21 0.51
CA LEU A 222 16.54 -13.41 -0.93
C LEU A 222 17.82 -13.08 -1.75
N LYS A 223 18.53 -12.01 -1.40
CA LYS A 223 19.80 -11.67 -2.08
C LYS A 223 20.89 -12.73 -1.88
N ARG A 224 20.87 -13.50 -0.78
CA ARG A 224 21.82 -14.61 -0.56
C ARG A 224 21.56 -15.85 -1.41
N LEU A 225 20.40 -15.97 -2.03
CA LEU A 225 20.09 -17.09 -2.95
C LEU A 225 20.91 -17.03 -4.24
N LEU A 226 21.41 -15.86 -4.59
CA LEU A 226 22.34 -15.69 -5.71
C LEU A 226 23.78 -15.76 -5.19
N PRO A 227 24.70 -16.39 -5.93
CA PRO A 227 26.11 -16.32 -5.60
C PRO A 227 26.55 -14.85 -5.56
N ALA A 228 27.43 -14.51 -4.62
CA ALA A 228 27.98 -13.17 -4.50
C ALA A 228 28.49 -12.73 -5.87
N ALA A 229 27.87 -11.70 -6.45
CA ALA A 229 28.38 -11.12 -7.68
C ALA A 229 29.84 -10.70 -7.44
N GLN A 230 30.73 -11.02 -8.36
CA GLN A 230 32.07 -10.45 -8.37
C GLN A 230 31.90 -8.93 -8.31
N VAL A 231 32.58 -8.30 -7.33
CA VAL A 231 32.52 -6.84 -7.14
C VAL A 231 33.24 -6.22 -8.33
N GLU A 232 32.51 -5.95 -9.41
CA GLU A 232 32.93 -4.98 -10.40
C GLU A 232 32.65 -3.60 -9.77
N TYR A 233 33.70 -2.82 -9.53
CA TYR A 233 33.59 -1.41 -9.18
C TYR A 233 33.06 -0.66 -10.40
N VAL A 234 31.75 -0.73 -10.63
CA VAL A 234 31.08 0.20 -11.53
C VAL A 234 30.79 1.45 -10.68
N GLU A 235 31.45 2.55 -11.00
CA GLU A 235 31.07 3.86 -10.51
C GLU A 235 29.57 4.02 -10.73
N LYS A 236 28.81 4.00 -9.63
CA LYS A 236 27.34 4.08 -9.72
C LYS A 236 26.99 5.49 -10.17
N GLN A 237 26.82 5.67 -11.46
CA GLN A 237 26.26 6.91 -11.98
C GLN A 237 24.85 7.04 -11.41
N PRO A 238 24.45 8.23 -10.93
CA PRO A 238 23.10 8.45 -10.41
C PRO A 238 22.08 8.05 -11.47
N SER A 239 21.04 7.36 -11.04
CA SER A 239 19.95 6.99 -11.93
C SER A 239 19.27 8.25 -12.47
N LEU A 240 18.63 8.16 -13.64
CA LEU A 240 17.85 9.28 -14.19
C LEU A 240 16.77 9.74 -13.20
N GLU A 241 16.24 8.84 -12.40
CA GLU A 241 15.26 9.12 -11.34
C GLU A 241 15.90 9.96 -10.20
N GLU A 242 17.10 9.61 -9.74
CA GLU A 242 17.84 10.39 -8.74
C GLU A 242 18.18 11.79 -9.26
N VAL A 243 18.61 11.90 -10.52
CA VAL A 243 18.86 13.19 -11.18
C VAL A 243 17.57 14.02 -11.27
N PHE A 244 16.47 13.43 -11.68
CA PHE A 244 15.17 14.08 -11.79
C PHE A 244 14.69 14.63 -10.43
N LEU A 245 14.76 13.82 -9.37
CA LEU A 245 14.39 14.22 -8.02
C LEU A 245 15.28 15.34 -7.46
N ALA A 246 16.59 15.27 -7.72
CA ALA A 246 17.53 16.31 -7.31
C ALA A 246 17.26 17.64 -7.99
N LEU A 247 16.94 17.63 -9.29
CA LEU A 247 16.62 18.85 -10.04
C LEU A 247 15.31 19.50 -9.59
N ILE A 248 14.27 18.70 -9.33
CA ILE A 248 12.99 19.24 -8.82
C ILE A 248 13.16 19.78 -7.39
N GLY A 249 13.89 19.07 -6.53
CA GLY A 249 14.18 19.52 -5.16
C GLY A 249 14.97 20.83 -5.13
N ALA A 250 15.92 20.99 -6.01
CA ALA A 250 16.70 22.22 -6.14
C ALA A 250 15.86 23.43 -6.62
N THR A 251 14.89 23.19 -7.52
CA THR A 251 13.99 24.25 -8.01
C THR A 251 12.94 24.66 -6.97
N ALA A 252 12.53 23.77 -6.08
CA ALA A 252 11.64 24.10 -4.96
C ALA A 252 12.34 24.95 -3.90
N GLY A 253 13.59 24.62 -3.54
CA GLY A 253 14.39 25.40 -2.58
C GLY A 253 14.80 26.79 -3.09
N ALA A 254 14.94 26.98 -4.41
CA ALA A 254 15.27 28.28 -5.00
C ALA A 254 14.06 29.25 -4.96
N LYS A 255 12.83 28.75 -5.08
CA LYS A 255 11.63 29.58 -4.97
C LYS A 255 11.38 30.10 -3.56
N ASP A 256 11.70 29.29 -2.54
CA ASP A 256 11.56 29.71 -1.14
C ASP A 256 12.63 30.75 -0.74
N ALA A 257 13.80 30.72 -1.37
CA ALA A 257 14.86 31.69 -1.12
C ALA A 257 14.56 33.07 -1.78
N GLU A 258 13.93 33.11 -2.95
CA GLU A 258 13.53 34.35 -3.60
C GLU A 258 12.34 35.03 -2.89
N THR A 259 11.40 34.27 -2.37
CA THR A 259 10.25 34.83 -1.63
C THR A 259 10.68 35.36 -0.24
N GLY A 260 11.73 34.84 0.35
CA GLY A 260 12.31 35.34 1.62
C GLY A 260 13.18 36.59 1.47
N ALA A 261 13.73 36.86 0.29
CA ALA A 261 14.55 38.04 0.03
C ALA A 261 13.72 39.29 -0.21
N THR A 262 12.59 39.16 -0.93
CA THR A 262 11.69 40.29 -1.23
C THR A 262 10.98 40.84 0.01
N ALA A 263 10.70 39.98 1.00
CA ALA A 263 10.04 40.40 2.26
C ALA A 263 10.98 41.15 3.24
N ARG A 264 12.28 41.18 2.98
CA ARG A 264 13.28 41.91 3.82
C ARG A 264 13.65 43.29 3.28
N GLU A 265 13.33 43.61 2.04
CA GLU A 265 13.59 44.92 1.43
C GLU A 265 12.43 45.93 1.63
N GLU A 266 11.22 45.51 1.96
CA GLU A 266 10.09 46.38 2.26
C GLU A 266 10.01 46.88 3.72
N LEU A 267 10.96 46.49 4.59
CA LEU A 267 11.03 46.90 6.01
C LEU A 267 12.28 47.73 6.36
N ARG A 268 12.83 48.46 5.39
CA ARG A 268 13.86 49.47 5.67
C ARG A 268 13.46 50.87 5.22
#